data_b3ecec6b16c078e0322ed6093588ab71
#
_entry.id   b3ecec6b16c078e0322ed6093588ab71
#
_cell.length_a   1.000
_cell.length_b   1.000
_cell.length_c   1.000
_cell.angle_alpha   90.00
_cell.angle_beta   90.00
_cell.angle_gamma   90.00
#
_symmetry.space_group_name_H-M   'P 1'
#
loop_
_entity.id
_entity.type
_entity.pdbx_description
1 polymer ?
#
loop_
_entity_poly.entity_id
_entity_poly.type
_entity_poly.pdbx_seq_one_letter_code
_entity_poly.pdbx_strand_id
1 'polypeptide(L)'
;EYMAGGKRPARVYRVVNGIAVLPVTGTLVHRLGGMRPFSGMTGYDGIVACLQQAMADSQVRGVLLDIDSPGGQAAGAFDCADMIYRLRQQKPVWALCNDTACSAAMLLASACSRRLVTQTSRIGSIGVMMSHVSYAGHLAQAGVDITLIYSGAHKVDGNQFEALPAEVRQDMQQRIDAAR
;
A
#
# COMPACT_ATOMS: atom_id res chain seq x y z
N GLU A 1 4.40 35.13 29.30
CA GLU A 1 3.89 33.77 29.52
C GLU A 1 2.85 33.42 28.43
N TYR A 2 3.28 32.93 27.28
CA TYR A 2 2.40 32.47 26.23
C TYR A 2 2.10 30.98 26.50
N MET A 3 0.96 30.72 27.13
CA MET A 3 0.45 29.36 27.33
C MET A 3 -0.02 28.82 25.97
N ALA A 4 0.82 28.05 25.31
CA ALA A 4 0.49 27.32 24.10
C ALA A 4 -0.49 26.20 24.45
N GLY A 5 -1.78 26.50 24.48
CA GLY A 5 -2.87 25.53 24.48
C GLY A 5 -3.00 24.85 23.09
N GLY A 6 -2.00 24.09 22.67
CA GLY A 6 -2.06 23.31 21.43
C GLY A 6 -3.16 22.28 21.55
N LYS A 7 -4.28 22.46 20.83
CA LYS A 7 -5.28 21.39 20.65
C LYS A 7 -4.54 20.16 20.11
N ARG A 8 -4.56 19.06 20.89
CA ARG A 8 -4.05 17.78 20.38
C ARG A 8 -4.75 17.50 19.05
N PRO A 9 -4.02 17.10 18.01
CA PRO A 9 -4.66 16.76 16.74
C PRO A 9 -5.73 15.71 17.00
N ALA A 10 -6.91 15.89 16.38
CA ALA A 10 -8.02 14.96 16.54
C ALA A 10 -7.56 13.54 16.18
N ARG A 11 -7.90 12.57 17.03
CA ARG A 11 -7.62 11.16 16.75
C ARG A 11 -8.37 10.74 15.50
N VAL A 12 -7.67 10.08 14.59
CA VAL A 12 -8.26 9.50 13.38
C VAL A 12 -8.56 8.01 13.52
N TYR A 13 -8.28 7.44 14.70
CA TYR A 13 -8.57 6.06 15.08
C TYR A 13 -9.45 6.01 16.33
N ARG A 14 -10.14 4.88 16.52
CA ARG A 14 -10.93 4.59 17.70
C ARG A 14 -10.06 3.90 18.75
N VAL A 15 -10.22 4.25 20.03
CA VAL A 15 -9.58 3.54 21.15
C VAL A 15 -10.63 2.73 21.89
N VAL A 16 -10.41 1.44 22.00
CA VAL A 16 -11.27 0.49 22.73
C VAL A 16 -10.43 -0.22 23.77
N ASN A 17 -10.72 -0.03 25.05
CA ASN A 17 -9.98 -0.64 26.16
C ASN A 17 -8.45 -0.48 26.07
N GLY A 18 -8.00 0.70 25.63
CA GLY A 18 -6.58 1.00 25.47
C GLY A 18 -5.95 0.45 24.18
N ILE A 19 -6.74 -0.10 23.28
CA ILE A 19 -6.28 -0.56 21.95
C ILE A 19 -6.73 0.44 20.90
N ALA A 20 -5.79 1.01 20.15
CA ALA A 20 -6.10 1.81 18.96
C ALA A 20 -6.48 0.88 17.81
N VAL A 21 -7.69 1.02 17.30
CA VAL A 21 -8.18 0.25 16.14
C VAL A 21 -8.05 1.13 14.90
N LEU A 22 -7.19 0.70 13.98
CA LEU A 22 -6.89 1.38 12.71
C LEU A 22 -7.48 0.57 11.56
N PRO A 23 -8.51 1.08 10.87
CA PRO A 23 -9.03 0.41 9.68
C PRO A 23 -8.05 0.56 8.51
N VAL A 24 -7.72 -0.57 7.86
CA VAL A 24 -6.90 -0.64 6.65
C VAL A 24 -7.76 -1.29 5.57
N THR A 25 -8.50 -0.48 4.81
CA THR A 25 -9.55 -0.97 3.93
C THR A 25 -9.37 -0.55 2.48
N GLY A 26 -9.87 -1.38 1.56
CA GLY A 26 -9.85 -1.11 0.13
C GLY A 26 -8.45 -1.15 -0.49
N THR A 27 -8.27 -0.53 -1.64
CA THR A 27 -6.99 -0.53 -2.36
C THR A 27 -5.94 0.32 -1.65
N LEU A 28 -4.75 -0.24 -1.44
CA LEU A 28 -3.64 0.47 -0.84
C LEU A 28 -2.88 1.29 -1.88
N VAL A 29 -2.62 2.55 -1.56
CA VAL A 29 -1.91 3.49 -2.45
C VAL A 29 -0.78 4.20 -1.72
N HIS A 30 0.23 4.69 -2.48
CA HIS A 30 1.42 5.28 -1.88
C HIS A 30 1.07 6.47 -0.99
N ARG A 31 0.28 7.41 -1.50
CA ARG A 31 -0.09 8.65 -0.79
C ARG A 31 -1.53 9.03 -1.07
N LEU A 32 -2.27 9.29 -0.02
CA LEU A 32 -3.66 9.75 -0.10
C LEU A 32 -3.93 10.90 0.90
N GLY A 33 -2.97 11.23 1.77
CA GLY A 33 -3.07 12.31 2.75
C GLY A 33 -4.02 12.06 3.91
N GLY A 34 -4.59 10.86 4.07
CA GLY A 34 -5.50 10.54 5.17
C GLY A 34 -5.98 9.11 5.20
N MET A 35 -6.53 8.72 6.36
CA MET A 35 -7.08 7.37 6.62
C MET A 35 -8.59 7.27 6.35
N ARG A 36 -9.21 8.27 5.76
CA ARG A 36 -10.64 8.18 5.41
C ARG A 36 -10.77 7.87 3.92
N PRO A 37 -11.10 6.63 3.56
CA PRO A 37 -11.26 6.23 2.17
C PRO A 37 -12.59 6.78 1.61
N PHE A 38 -12.59 8.03 1.16
CA PHE A 38 -13.73 8.55 0.39
C PHE A 38 -13.92 7.83 -0.94
N SER A 39 -12.93 7.06 -1.38
CA SER A 39 -12.89 6.40 -2.69
C SER A 39 -12.59 4.91 -2.63
N GLY A 40 -12.70 4.25 -1.47
CA GLY A 40 -12.33 2.85 -1.31
C GLY A 40 -10.81 2.60 -1.37
N MET A 41 -10.01 3.62 -1.02
CA MET A 41 -8.54 3.54 -0.98
C MET A 41 -7.99 3.95 0.38
N THR A 42 -6.86 3.38 0.77
CA THR A 42 -6.11 3.75 1.98
C THR A 42 -4.65 4.06 1.62
N GLY A 43 -4.15 5.24 2.05
CA GLY A 43 -2.77 5.64 1.83
C GLY A 43 -1.82 5.06 2.86
N TYR A 44 -0.64 4.58 2.43
CA TYR A 44 0.42 4.14 3.35
C TYR A 44 0.89 5.28 4.26
N ASP A 45 0.95 6.51 3.74
CA ASP A 45 1.26 7.72 4.52
C ASP A 45 0.25 7.95 5.66
N GLY A 46 -1.02 7.72 5.41
CA GLY A 46 -2.07 7.78 6.42
C GLY A 46 -1.93 6.70 7.49
N ILE A 47 -1.63 5.46 7.11
CA ILE A 47 -1.38 4.34 8.04
C ILE A 47 -0.20 4.69 8.97
N VAL A 48 0.92 5.15 8.39
CA VAL A 48 2.13 5.52 9.16
C VAL A 48 1.84 6.66 10.13
N ALA A 49 1.16 7.72 9.67
CA ALA A 49 0.81 8.86 10.52
C ALA A 49 -0.07 8.45 11.72
N CYS A 50 -1.07 7.59 11.48
CA CYS A 50 -1.93 7.07 12.54
C CYS A 50 -1.18 6.18 13.53
N LEU A 51 -0.29 5.32 13.04
CA LEU A 51 0.57 4.50 13.90
C LEU A 51 1.46 5.36 14.79
N GLN A 52 2.13 6.37 14.23
CA GLN A 52 2.96 7.29 14.98
C GLN A 52 2.15 8.05 16.06
N GLN A 53 0.94 8.51 15.71
CA GLN A 53 0.04 9.14 16.67
C GLN A 53 -0.36 8.18 17.80
N ALA A 54 -0.67 6.92 17.48
CA ALA A 54 -1.02 5.88 18.45
C ALA A 54 0.15 5.53 19.38
N MET A 55 1.39 5.51 18.85
CA MET A 55 2.60 5.30 19.65
C MET A 55 2.82 6.41 20.67
N ALA A 56 2.55 7.66 20.30
CA ALA A 56 2.69 8.84 21.17
C ALA A 56 1.52 9.01 22.17
N ASP A 57 0.40 8.32 21.98
CA ASP A 57 -0.78 8.45 22.81
C ASP A 57 -0.66 7.61 24.10
N SER A 58 -0.61 8.27 25.27
CA SER A 58 -0.50 7.59 26.58
C SER A 58 -1.70 6.73 26.95
N GLN A 59 -2.86 6.91 26.31
CA GLN A 59 -4.05 6.08 26.53
C GLN A 59 -4.04 4.81 25.68
N VAL A 60 -3.10 4.70 24.73
CA VAL A 60 -2.95 3.55 23.84
C VAL A 60 -1.87 2.62 24.39
N ARG A 61 -2.23 1.37 24.65
CA ARG A 61 -1.32 0.31 25.10
C ARG A 61 -0.91 -0.63 23.97
N GLY A 62 -1.65 -0.65 22.86
CA GLY A 62 -1.38 -1.46 21.69
C GLY A 62 -2.25 -1.02 20.51
N VAL A 63 -1.93 -1.52 19.34
CA VAL A 63 -2.61 -1.19 18.08
C VAL A 63 -3.14 -2.46 17.43
N LEU A 64 -4.35 -2.38 16.89
CA LEU A 64 -4.95 -3.39 16.03
C LEU A 64 -5.16 -2.78 14.65
N LEU A 65 -4.48 -3.29 13.64
CA LEU A 65 -4.80 -3.04 12.24
C LEU A 65 -5.97 -3.93 11.86
N ASP A 66 -7.13 -3.35 11.61
CA ASP A 66 -8.33 -4.05 11.12
C ASP A 66 -8.30 -4.01 9.60
N ILE A 67 -7.89 -5.14 9.00
CA ILE A 67 -7.52 -5.21 7.58
C ILE A 67 -8.64 -5.88 6.78
N ASP A 68 -9.14 -5.15 5.79
CA ASP A 68 -10.00 -5.65 4.72
C ASP A 68 -9.55 -5.02 3.39
N SER A 69 -8.54 -5.62 2.76
CA SER A 69 -7.86 -5.04 1.61
C SER A 69 -7.30 -6.11 0.66
N PRO A 70 -7.53 -5.96 -0.65
CA PRO A 70 -6.91 -6.82 -1.67
C PRO A 70 -5.41 -6.53 -1.88
N GLY A 71 -4.86 -5.52 -1.22
CA GLY A 71 -3.54 -4.97 -1.47
C GLY A 71 -3.60 -3.71 -2.34
N GLY A 72 -2.57 -3.47 -3.12
CA GLY A 72 -2.50 -2.26 -3.95
C GLY A 72 -1.11 -2.00 -4.52
N GLN A 73 -0.71 -0.72 -4.53
CA GLN A 73 0.57 -0.29 -5.10
C GLN A 73 1.76 -0.88 -4.33
N ALA A 74 2.78 -1.36 -5.06
CA ALA A 74 4.03 -1.79 -4.45
C ALA A 74 4.84 -0.60 -3.90
N ALA A 75 4.74 0.57 -4.57
CA ALA A 75 5.41 1.80 -4.14
C ALA A 75 4.93 2.21 -2.73
N GLY A 76 5.87 2.32 -1.78
CA GLY A 76 5.62 2.67 -0.38
C GLY A 76 5.14 1.52 0.51
N ALA A 77 4.82 0.35 -0.05
CA ALA A 77 4.34 -0.79 0.75
C ALA A 77 5.43 -1.33 1.69
N PHE A 78 6.65 -1.48 1.20
CA PHE A 78 7.79 -1.96 1.99
C PHE A 78 8.17 -0.96 3.08
N ASP A 79 8.24 0.34 2.77
CA ASP A 79 8.51 1.38 3.76
C ASP A 79 7.47 1.39 4.88
N CYS A 80 6.20 1.22 4.53
CA CYS A 80 5.11 1.12 5.50
C CYS A 80 5.25 -0.15 6.37
N ALA A 81 5.57 -1.29 5.77
CA ALA A 81 5.80 -2.55 6.49
C ALA A 81 7.00 -2.43 7.46
N ASP A 82 8.10 -1.84 7.01
CA ASP A 82 9.27 -1.57 7.85
C ASP A 82 8.96 -0.64 9.01
N MET A 83 8.12 0.38 8.79
CA MET A 83 7.67 1.27 9.85
C MET A 83 6.84 0.51 10.89
N ILE A 84 5.90 -0.34 10.47
CA ILE A 84 5.13 -1.22 11.37
C ILE A 84 6.08 -2.10 12.17
N TYR A 85 7.05 -2.73 11.50
CA TYR A 85 8.03 -3.61 12.13
C TYR A 85 8.86 -2.91 13.20
N ARG A 86 9.25 -1.66 12.99
CA ARG A 86 9.97 -0.84 13.97
C ARG A 86 9.06 -0.41 15.12
N LEU A 87 7.86 0.08 14.82
CA LEU A 87 6.93 0.61 15.82
C LEU A 87 6.37 -0.48 16.75
N ARG A 88 6.24 -1.73 16.29
CA ARG A 88 5.80 -2.85 17.13
C ARG A 88 6.71 -3.16 18.31
N GLN A 89 7.93 -2.62 18.31
CA GLN A 89 8.87 -2.73 19.45
C GLN A 89 8.54 -1.76 20.59
N GLN A 90 7.79 -0.68 20.30
CA GLN A 90 7.39 0.32 21.30
C GLN A 90 6.08 -0.08 21.98
N LYS A 91 5.09 -0.48 21.18
CA LYS A 91 3.80 -1.03 21.66
C LYS A 91 3.40 -2.20 20.74
N PRO A 92 2.74 -3.24 21.25
CA PRO A 92 2.26 -4.33 20.40
C PRO A 92 1.40 -3.82 19.23
N VAL A 93 1.72 -4.24 18.03
CA VAL A 93 0.90 -4.00 16.83
C VAL A 93 0.44 -5.35 16.30
N TRP A 94 -0.86 -5.59 16.34
CA TRP A 94 -1.48 -6.80 15.81
C TRP A 94 -2.26 -6.48 14.54
N ALA A 95 -2.39 -7.46 13.67
CA ALA A 95 -3.26 -7.41 12.51
C ALA A 95 -4.43 -8.38 12.70
N LEU A 96 -5.64 -7.90 12.44
CA LEU A 96 -6.82 -8.73 12.22
C LEU A 96 -7.11 -8.73 10.72
N CYS A 97 -6.89 -9.87 10.07
CA CYS A 97 -7.32 -10.09 8.69
C CYS A 97 -8.83 -10.42 8.74
N ASN A 98 -9.64 -9.39 8.65
CA ASN A 98 -11.07 -9.48 8.97
C ASN A 98 -11.85 -10.14 7.85
N ASP A 99 -11.68 -9.68 6.60
CA ASP A 99 -12.28 -10.30 5.41
C ASP A 99 -11.20 -10.63 4.38
N THR A 100 -10.49 -9.64 3.88
CA THR A 100 -9.42 -9.82 2.89
C THR A 100 -8.11 -9.20 3.38
N ALA A 101 -7.01 -9.94 3.32
CA ALA A 101 -5.66 -9.41 3.53
C ALA A 101 -4.71 -10.03 2.50
N CYS A 102 -4.68 -9.46 1.30
CA CYS A 102 -3.93 -9.98 0.17
C CYS A 102 -2.83 -9.04 -0.30
N SER A 103 -1.78 -9.59 -0.95
CA SER A 103 -0.70 -8.82 -1.56
C SER A 103 -0.06 -7.83 -0.58
N ALA A 104 0.01 -6.53 -0.89
CA ALA A 104 0.55 -5.51 0.00
C ALA A 104 -0.11 -5.49 1.39
N ALA A 105 -1.42 -5.76 1.50
CA ALA A 105 -2.10 -5.84 2.80
C ALA A 105 -1.57 -7.01 3.64
N MET A 106 -1.24 -8.14 3.02
CA MET A 106 -0.60 -9.26 3.70
C MET A 106 0.84 -8.93 4.10
N LEU A 107 1.57 -8.15 3.31
CA LEU A 107 2.89 -7.63 3.67
C LEU A 107 2.81 -6.79 4.97
N LEU A 108 1.85 -5.86 5.06
CA LEU A 108 1.63 -5.06 6.27
C LEU A 108 1.25 -5.94 7.47
N ALA A 109 0.34 -6.90 7.28
CA ALA A 109 -0.03 -7.86 8.33
C ALA A 109 1.17 -8.68 8.81
N SER A 110 2.07 -9.04 7.88
CA SER A 110 3.28 -9.81 8.19
C SER A 110 4.30 -9.03 9.01
N ALA A 111 4.31 -7.72 8.89
CA ALA A 111 5.15 -6.83 9.69
C ALA A 111 4.67 -6.67 11.15
N CYS A 112 3.42 -7.05 11.45
CA CYS A 112 2.86 -6.98 12.80
C CYS A 112 3.43 -8.03 13.75
N SER A 113 3.30 -7.81 15.07
CA SER A 113 3.74 -8.78 16.10
C SER A 113 2.91 -10.06 16.07
N ARG A 114 1.63 -9.96 15.72
CA ARG A 114 0.70 -11.08 15.66
C ARG A 114 -0.33 -10.86 14.55
N ARG A 115 -0.71 -11.94 13.90
CA ARG A 115 -1.77 -11.98 12.89
C ARG A 115 -2.92 -12.83 13.40
N LEU A 116 -4.11 -12.31 13.28
CA LEU A 116 -5.38 -12.98 13.57
C LEU A 116 -6.15 -13.05 12.24
N VAL A 117 -6.89 -14.12 12.07
CA VAL A 117 -7.71 -14.35 10.88
C VAL A 117 -9.11 -14.75 11.30
N THR A 118 -10.12 -14.33 10.58
CA THR A 118 -11.48 -14.85 10.73
C THR A 118 -11.60 -16.18 9.96
N GLN A 119 -12.63 -16.97 10.26
CA GLN A 119 -12.81 -18.27 9.61
C GLN A 119 -13.01 -18.19 8.09
N THR A 120 -13.54 -17.08 7.60
CA THR A 120 -13.87 -16.86 6.19
C THR A 120 -12.89 -15.92 5.48
N SER A 121 -11.88 -15.42 6.20
CA SER A 121 -10.95 -14.45 5.61
C SER A 121 -10.06 -15.06 4.53
N ARG A 122 -9.80 -14.26 3.51
CA ARG A 122 -8.89 -14.57 2.40
C ARG A 122 -7.55 -13.89 2.65
N ILE A 123 -6.50 -14.69 2.76
CA ILE A 123 -5.14 -14.18 2.97
C ILE A 123 -4.19 -14.74 1.91
N GLY A 124 -3.13 -14.00 1.59
CA GLY A 124 -2.10 -14.47 0.64
C GLY A 124 -1.93 -13.54 -0.55
N SER A 125 -2.01 -14.08 -1.77
CA SER A 125 -1.71 -13.33 -3.02
C SER A 125 -0.34 -12.65 -2.94
N ILE A 126 0.66 -13.41 -2.46
CA ILE A 126 2.03 -12.91 -2.29
C ILE A 126 2.71 -12.86 -3.67
N GLY A 127 3.05 -11.66 -4.09
CA GLY A 127 3.70 -11.42 -5.37
C GLY A 127 3.50 -9.99 -5.86
N VAL A 128 4.20 -9.67 -6.92
CA VAL A 128 4.12 -8.37 -7.61
C VAL A 128 3.75 -8.62 -9.06
N MET A 129 2.86 -7.83 -9.62
CA MET A 129 2.56 -7.89 -11.03
C MET A 129 2.77 -6.52 -11.69
N MET A 130 3.17 -6.56 -12.95
CA MET A 130 3.22 -5.44 -13.85
C MET A 130 2.45 -5.82 -15.11
N SER A 131 1.67 -4.91 -15.67
CA SER A 131 0.93 -5.15 -16.90
C SER A 131 1.40 -4.19 -17.99
N HIS A 132 1.48 -4.68 -19.21
CA HIS A 132 1.67 -3.89 -20.42
C HIS A 132 0.47 -4.11 -21.33
N VAL A 133 -0.06 -3.03 -21.87
CA VAL A 133 -1.14 -3.05 -22.86
C VAL A 133 -0.60 -2.46 -24.16
N SER A 134 -0.73 -3.18 -25.27
CA SER A 134 -0.36 -2.68 -26.59
C SER A 134 -1.61 -2.42 -27.45
N TYR A 135 -1.72 -1.24 -27.98
CA TYR A 135 -2.73 -0.86 -28.95
C TYR A 135 -2.21 -0.90 -30.41
N ALA A 136 -0.99 -1.39 -30.65
CA ALA A 136 -0.37 -1.41 -31.97
C ALA A 136 -1.26 -2.03 -33.05
N GLY A 137 -1.87 -3.19 -32.78
CA GLY A 137 -2.77 -3.86 -33.71
C GLY A 137 -4.04 -3.07 -34.01
N HIS A 138 -4.63 -2.43 -32.98
CA HIS A 138 -5.83 -1.57 -33.15
C HIS A 138 -5.53 -0.33 -33.97
N LEU A 139 -4.40 0.32 -33.71
CA LEU A 139 -3.96 1.52 -34.45
C LEU A 139 -3.69 1.20 -35.93
N ALA A 140 -3.02 0.10 -36.18
CA ALA A 140 -2.78 -0.36 -37.56
C ALA A 140 -4.08 -0.62 -38.33
N GLN A 141 -5.08 -1.24 -37.71
CA GLN A 141 -6.41 -1.45 -38.30
C GLN A 141 -7.18 -0.15 -38.53
N ALA A 142 -6.98 0.84 -37.65
CA ALA A 142 -7.57 2.17 -37.78
C ALA A 142 -6.82 3.08 -38.79
N GLY A 143 -5.71 2.64 -39.39
CA GLY A 143 -4.87 3.43 -40.29
C GLY A 143 -4.14 4.59 -39.58
N VAL A 144 -3.86 4.45 -38.28
CA VAL A 144 -3.17 5.46 -37.48
C VAL A 144 -1.74 5.03 -37.25
N ASP A 145 -0.79 5.83 -37.72
CA ASP A 145 0.64 5.69 -37.46
C ASP A 145 1.09 6.69 -36.39
N ILE A 146 1.74 6.17 -35.36
CA ILE A 146 2.31 6.98 -34.27
C ILE A 146 3.82 6.90 -34.33
N THR A 147 4.48 8.04 -34.53
CA THR A 147 5.93 8.16 -34.50
C THR A 147 6.36 8.76 -33.18
N LEU A 148 7.13 8.00 -32.39
CA LEU A 148 7.73 8.49 -31.15
C LEU A 148 9.08 9.13 -31.45
N ILE A 149 9.26 10.41 -31.07
CA ILE A 149 10.52 11.13 -31.17
C ILE A 149 11.03 11.35 -29.74
N TYR A 150 12.16 10.76 -29.39
CA TYR A 150 12.67 10.79 -28.02
C TYR A 150 14.21 10.82 -27.98
N SER A 151 14.71 11.19 -26.81
CA SER A 151 16.14 11.13 -26.48
C SER A 151 16.32 10.36 -25.17
N GLY A 152 17.22 9.37 -25.19
CA GLY A 152 17.47 8.43 -24.09
C GLY A 152 17.00 7.01 -24.41
N ALA A 153 17.89 6.02 -24.25
CA ALA A 153 17.71 4.63 -24.72
C ALA A 153 16.43 3.96 -24.20
N HIS A 154 16.01 4.29 -22.96
CA HIS A 154 14.89 3.63 -22.30
C HIS A 154 13.69 4.56 -22.07
N LYS A 155 13.61 5.68 -22.81
CA LYS A 155 12.58 6.69 -22.56
C LYS A 155 11.16 6.24 -22.91
N VAL A 156 11.05 5.35 -23.88
CA VAL A 156 9.77 4.87 -24.42
C VAL A 156 9.52 3.40 -24.15
N ASP A 157 10.37 2.75 -23.34
CA ASP A 157 10.20 1.35 -22.97
C ASP A 157 8.83 1.11 -22.33
N GLY A 158 8.12 0.10 -22.83
CA GLY A 158 6.79 -0.23 -22.35
C GLY A 158 5.71 0.77 -22.77
N ASN A 159 5.94 1.57 -23.82
CA ASN A 159 4.89 2.40 -24.41
C ASN A 159 3.75 1.53 -24.97
N GLN A 160 2.56 2.10 -25.06
CA GLN A 160 1.36 1.35 -25.49
C GLN A 160 1.12 1.30 -27.00
N PHE A 161 1.96 2.01 -27.78
CA PHE A 161 1.76 2.13 -29.23
C PHE A 161 2.50 1.08 -30.02
N GLU A 162 3.39 0.35 -29.37
CA GLU A 162 4.21 -0.71 -29.96
C GLU A 162 4.04 -2.03 -29.21
N ALA A 163 4.41 -3.14 -29.88
CA ALA A 163 4.54 -4.42 -29.20
C ALA A 163 5.68 -4.36 -28.18
N LEU A 164 5.51 -5.00 -27.02
CA LEU A 164 6.55 -5.00 -25.99
C LEU A 164 7.79 -5.78 -26.46
N PRO A 165 8.97 -5.12 -26.58
CA PRO A 165 10.20 -5.82 -26.93
C PRO A 165 10.58 -6.87 -25.89
N ALA A 166 11.20 -7.97 -26.33
CA ALA A 166 11.56 -9.08 -25.45
C ALA A 166 12.54 -8.67 -24.35
N GLU A 167 13.49 -7.79 -24.66
CA GLU A 167 14.46 -7.25 -23.69
C GLU A 167 13.80 -6.37 -22.61
N VAL A 168 12.84 -5.51 -23.01
CA VAL A 168 12.06 -4.69 -22.07
C VAL A 168 11.20 -5.56 -21.16
N ARG A 169 10.57 -6.61 -21.73
CA ARG A 169 9.82 -7.59 -20.95
C ARG A 169 10.71 -8.29 -19.92
N GLN A 170 11.93 -8.65 -20.31
CA GLN A 170 12.88 -9.31 -19.41
C GLN A 170 13.32 -8.38 -18.27
N ASP A 171 13.60 -7.10 -18.56
CA ASP A 171 13.91 -6.10 -17.52
C ASP A 171 12.73 -5.92 -16.54
N MET A 172 11.50 -5.78 -17.06
CA MET A 172 10.30 -5.70 -16.23
C MET A 172 10.14 -6.94 -15.33
N GLN A 173 10.40 -8.15 -15.88
CA GLN A 173 10.34 -9.39 -15.10
C GLN A 173 11.37 -9.39 -13.97
N GLN A 174 12.61 -9.02 -14.24
CA GLN A 174 13.67 -8.94 -13.22
C GLN A 174 13.30 -7.98 -12.09
N ARG A 175 12.69 -6.84 -12.41
CA ARG A 175 12.26 -5.85 -11.40
C ARG A 175 11.17 -6.40 -10.48
N ILE A 176 10.17 -7.11 -11.02
CA ILE A 176 9.11 -7.68 -10.18
C ILE A 176 9.60 -8.90 -9.40
N ASP A 177 10.54 -9.67 -9.93
CA ASP A 177 11.17 -10.79 -9.21
C ASP A 177 12.00 -10.29 -8.02
N ALA A 178 12.73 -9.18 -8.20
CA ALA A 178 13.48 -8.54 -7.12
C ALA A 178 12.59 -7.94 -6.02
N ALA A 179 11.34 -7.60 -6.34
CA ALA A 179 10.37 -7.03 -5.41
C ALA A 179 9.50 -8.09 -4.70
N ARG A 180 9.67 -9.36 -5.01
CA ARG A 180 8.95 -10.49 -4.40
C ARG A 180 9.67 -11.00 -3.16
#